data_1572c8b8307b2be47dd7e4f186436f5b
#
_entry.id   1572c8b8307b2be47dd7e4f186436f5b
#
_cell.length_a   1.000
_cell.length_b   1.000
_cell.length_c   1.000
_cell.angle_alpha   90.00
_cell.angle_beta   90.00
_cell.angle_gamma   90.00
#
_symmetry.space_group_name_H-M   'P 1'
#
loop_
_entity.id
_entity.type
_entity.pdbx_description
1 polymer ?
#
loop_
_entity_poly.entity_id
_entity_poly.type
_entity_poly.pdbx_seq_one_letter_code
_entity_poly.pdbx_strand_id
1 'polypeptide(L)'
;ADGIDLVVFEEFGAGAAALHLRDEVERNELMRDEGYRRRFRKDYDSRFGMRVWHRDFFDAEIVACPDQSVVGKSFGEVGRLRGGLHPVDAFLDLVLEHGRALRWRTTISNHRPEVLKKLARDPGIQMGFSDAGAHLRNMAFYNMGLRLLRHVRDAELAGTPFMTIERAVHRLTGELGDWYRIDAGHLRLGVRRS
;
A
#
# COMPACT_ATOMS: atom_id res chain seq x y z
N ALA A 1 4.74 1.77 5.91
CA ALA A 1 5.82 2.68 5.51
C ALA A 1 6.41 3.35 6.73
N ASP A 2 7.69 3.63 6.73
CA ASP A 2 8.33 4.52 7.71
C ASP A 2 7.85 5.96 7.43
N GLY A 3 8.03 6.88 8.39
CA GLY A 3 7.65 8.27 8.20
C GLY A 3 8.25 8.91 6.94
N ILE A 4 9.42 8.41 6.51
CA ILE A 4 10.09 8.83 5.28
C ILE A 4 10.20 7.59 4.38
N ASP A 5 9.13 7.24 3.71
CA ASP A 5 9.15 6.19 2.69
C ASP A 5 9.37 6.80 1.31
N LEU A 6 10.37 6.26 0.62
CA LEU A 6 10.81 6.74 -0.69
C LEU A 6 9.68 6.85 -1.71
N VAL A 7 8.90 5.81 -1.85
CA VAL A 7 7.88 5.73 -2.91
C VAL A 7 6.80 6.80 -2.77
N VAL A 8 6.42 7.12 -1.52
CA VAL A 8 5.37 8.11 -1.29
C VAL A 8 5.87 9.54 -1.50
N PHE A 9 7.09 9.81 -1.07
CA PHE A 9 7.70 11.11 -1.29
C PHE A 9 8.00 11.38 -2.77
N GLU A 10 8.46 10.38 -3.53
CA GLU A 10 8.77 10.52 -4.97
C GLU A 10 7.55 10.90 -5.80
N GLU A 11 6.36 10.53 -5.38
CA GLU A 11 5.14 10.90 -6.08
C GLU A 11 4.79 12.39 -6.02
N PHE A 12 5.35 13.11 -5.07
CA PHE A 12 5.24 14.55 -4.99
C PHE A 12 6.56 15.16 -5.47
N GLY A 13 6.52 16.10 -6.39
CA GLY A 13 7.73 16.76 -6.89
C GLY A 13 8.55 17.42 -5.79
N ALA A 14 7.88 18.03 -4.80
CA ALA A 14 8.52 18.54 -3.59
C ALA A 14 9.11 17.39 -2.73
N GLY A 15 8.42 16.26 -2.65
CA GLY A 15 8.89 15.09 -1.91
C GLY A 15 10.21 14.55 -2.42
N ALA A 16 10.38 14.45 -3.74
CA ALA A 16 11.62 14.02 -4.37
C ALA A 16 12.84 14.85 -3.91
N ALA A 17 12.66 16.16 -3.71
CA ALA A 17 13.75 17.02 -3.23
C ALA A 17 14.24 16.60 -1.83
N ALA A 18 13.35 16.20 -0.92
CA ALA A 18 13.74 15.73 0.42
C ALA A 18 14.50 14.38 0.37
N LEU A 19 14.18 13.53 -0.60
CA LEU A 19 14.82 12.21 -0.73
C LEU A 19 16.25 12.27 -1.27
N HIS A 20 16.57 13.29 -2.06
CA HIS A 20 17.94 13.49 -2.55
C HIS A 20 18.88 13.95 -1.44
N LEU A 21 18.37 14.48 -0.34
CA LEU A 21 19.19 14.85 0.81
C LEU A 21 19.47 13.60 1.67
N ARG A 22 20.74 13.18 1.70
CA ARG A 22 21.19 12.03 2.48
C ARG A 22 21.29 12.33 3.94
N ASP A 23 21.67 13.56 4.27
CA ASP A 23 21.80 14.02 5.64
C ASP A 23 20.44 14.30 6.26
N GLU A 24 20.24 13.82 7.48
CA GLU A 24 18.98 13.96 8.20
C GLU A 24 18.74 15.39 8.66
N VAL A 25 19.79 16.11 9.02
CA VAL A 25 19.69 17.51 9.48
C VAL A 25 19.24 18.39 8.31
N GLU A 26 19.93 18.28 7.17
CA GLU A 26 19.57 19.05 5.96
C GLU A 26 18.14 18.74 5.49
N ARG A 27 17.74 17.47 5.53
CA ARG A 27 16.38 17.05 5.18
C ARG A 27 15.34 17.63 6.14
N ASN A 28 15.63 17.62 7.43
CA ASN A 28 14.75 18.18 8.44
C ASN A 28 14.65 19.71 8.32
N GLU A 29 15.73 20.40 7.99
CA GLU A 29 15.72 21.84 7.69
C GLU A 29 14.84 22.14 6.49
N LEU A 30 14.99 21.38 5.39
CA LEU A 30 14.13 21.52 4.22
C LEU A 30 12.64 21.31 4.57
N MET A 31 12.30 20.29 5.35
CA MET A 31 10.92 20.02 5.76
C MET A 31 10.33 21.09 6.70
N ARG A 32 11.16 21.92 7.35
CA ARG A 32 10.73 23.08 8.12
C ARG A 32 10.54 24.33 7.26
N ASP A 33 11.16 24.39 6.09
CA ASP A 33 11.08 25.54 5.19
C ASP A 33 9.66 25.77 4.69
N GLU A 34 9.13 26.97 4.89
CA GLU A 34 7.74 27.29 4.50
C GLU A 34 7.56 27.32 2.97
N GLY A 35 8.60 27.64 2.22
CA GLY A 35 8.57 27.58 0.76
C GLY A 35 8.44 26.15 0.25
N TYR A 36 9.14 25.23 0.91
CA TYR A 36 9.05 23.79 0.65
C TYR A 36 7.65 23.27 0.99
N ARG A 37 7.12 23.61 2.18
CA ARG A 37 5.77 23.19 2.61
C ARG A 37 4.68 23.69 1.67
N ARG A 38 4.74 24.95 1.23
CA ARG A 38 3.80 25.49 0.23
C ARG A 38 3.84 24.71 -1.08
N ARG A 39 5.01 24.37 -1.57
CA ARG A 39 5.15 23.54 -2.79
C ARG A 39 4.57 22.14 -2.58
N PHE A 40 4.83 21.51 -1.45
CA PHE A 40 4.30 20.19 -1.14
C PHE A 40 2.77 20.20 -1.05
N ARG A 41 2.18 21.20 -0.37
CA ARG A 41 0.71 21.38 -0.35
C ARG A 41 0.15 21.52 -1.77
N LYS A 42 0.77 22.35 -2.61
CA LYS A 42 0.37 22.51 -4.01
C LYS A 42 0.43 21.22 -4.81
N ASP A 43 1.49 20.43 -4.63
CA ASP A 43 1.63 19.14 -5.30
C ASP A 43 0.59 18.13 -4.79
N TYR A 44 0.29 18.14 -3.51
CA TYR A 44 -0.73 17.31 -2.88
C TYR A 44 -2.13 17.65 -3.41
N ASP A 45 -2.48 18.93 -3.44
CA ASP A 45 -3.80 19.41 -3.89
C ASP A 45 -3.98 19.29 -5.41
N SER A 46 -2.90 19.16 -6.17
CA SER A 46 -2.95 19.01 -7.61
C SER A 46 -3.63 17.70 -8.00
N ARG A 47 -4.63 17.80 -8.87
CA ARG A 47 -5.31 16.63 -9.46
C ARG A 47 -4.67 16.13 -10.74
N PHE A 48 -3.62 16.82 -11.22
CA PHE A 48 -2.92 16.49 -12.46
C PHE A 48 -1.68 15.65 -12.19
N GLY A 49 -1.36 14.76 -13.12
CA GLY A 49 -0.18 13.90 -13.09
C GLY A 49 -0.50 12.43 -12.89
N MET A 50 0.47 11.58 -13.23
CA MET A 50 0.41 10.15 -12.95
C MET A 50 0.42 9.92 -11.43
N ARG A 51 -0.36 8.94 -10.98
CA ARG A 51 -0.46 8.58 -9.56
C ARG A 51 -0.35 7.07 -9.43
N VAL A 52 0.55 6.62 -8.58
CA VAL A 52 0.64 5.21 -8.19
C VAL A 52 -0.44 4.88 -7.15
N TRP A 53 -0.78 5.84 -6.32
CA TRP A 53 -1.85 5.75 -5.34
C TRP A 53 -2.73 7.02 -5.38
N HIS A 54 -3.85 7.05 -4.66
CA HIS A 54 -4.80 8.17 -4.72
C HIS A 54 -4.34 9.44 -3.96
N ARG A 55 -3.20 9.40 -3.28
CA ARG A 55 -2.55 10.53 -2.57
C ARG A 55 -3.44 11.22 -1.55
N ASP A 56 -4.25 10.46 -0.84
CA ASP A 56 -5.16 11.00 0.16
C ASP A 56 -4.62 10.76 1.57
N PHE A 57 -4.16 11.81 2.22
CA PHE A 57 -3.70 11.74 3.59
C PHE A 57 -4.84 11.61 4.62
N PHE A 58 -6.09 11.68 4.20
CA PHE A 58 -7.23 11.26 5.02
C PHE A 58 -7.42 9.74 5.01
N ASP A 59 -6.84 9.02 4.03
CA ASP A 59 -6.83 7.55 3.95
C ASP A 59 -5.50 6.94 4.42
N ALA A 60 -4.53 7.75 4.82
CA ALA A 60 -3.24 7.32 5.32
C ALA A 60 -3.26 7.21 6.85
N GLU A 61 -3.49 5.99 7.35
CA GLU A 61 -3.63 5.67 8.77
C GLU A 61 -2.27 5.49 9.46
N ILE A 62 -2.08 6.14 10.58
CA ILE A 62 -0.91 5.99 11.45
C ILE A 62 -1.06 4.69 12.25
N VAL A 63 -0.17 3.73 12.01
CA VAL A 63 -0.22 2.39 12.66
C VAL A 63 0.72 2.25 13.84
N ALA A 64 1.76 3.08 13.91
CA ALA A 64 2.66 3.17 15.06
C ALA A 64 3.29 4.56 15.15
N CYS A 65 3.34 5.11 16.35
CA CYS A 65 3.99 6.38 16.68
C CYS A 65 4.31 6.38 18.18
N PRO A 66 5.42 7.01 18.63
CA PRO A 66 5.66 7.26 20.06
C PRO A 66 4.51 8.02 20.72
N ASP A 67 3.93 8.99 20.02
CA ASP A 67 2.68 9.64 20.44
C ASP A 67 1.48 8.72 20.16
N GLN A 68 1.00 8.05 21.21
CA GLN A 68 -0.14 7.13 21.12
C GLN A 68 -1.46 7.84 20.80
N SER A 69 -1.56 9.14 21.00
CA SER A 69 -2.78 9.90 20.73
C SER A 69 -3.12 10.00 19.25
N VAL A 70 -2.14 9.81 18.36
CA VAL A 70 -2.30 9.86 16.90
C VAL A 70 -2.45 8.48 16.26
N VAL A 71 -2.17 7.40 16.97
CA VAL A 71 -2.27 6.02 16.45
C VAL A 71 -3.73 5.70 16.10
N GLY A 72 -3.96 5.10 14.95
CA GLY A 72 -5.29 4.79 14.41
C GLY A 72 -5.96 5.98 13.70
N LYS A 73 -5.34 7.15 13.68
CA LYS A 73 -5.83 8.32 12.95
C LYS A 73 -5.11 8.50 11.63
N SER A 74 -5.76 9.16 10.69
CA SER A 74 -5.13 9.63 9.46
C SER A 74 -4.40 10.96 9.69
N PHE A 75 -3.46 11.30 8.80
CA PHE A 75 -2.79 12.61 8.88
C PHE A 75 -3.78 13.78 8.72
N GLY A 76 -4.83 13.60 7.91
CA GLY A 76 -5.88 14.61 7.79
C GLY A 76 -6.66 14.81 9.08
N GLU A 77 -6.97 13.74 9.83
CA GLU A 77 -7.61 13.84 11.15
C GLU A 77 -6.70 14.49 12.17
N VAL A 78 -5.41 14.13 12.19
CA VAL A 78 -4.43 14.79 13.08
C VAL A 78 -4.32 16.27 12.76
N GLY A 79 -4.32 16.66 11.48
CA GLY A 79 -4.33 18.06 11.08
C GLY A 79 -5.53 18.82 11.62
N ARG A 80 -6.74 18.25 11.55
CA ARG A 80 -7.94 18.83 12.14
C ARG A 80 -7.83 19.02 13.66
N LEU A 81 -7.29 18.00 14.36
CA LEU A 81 -7.10 18.06 15.82
C LEU A 81 -6.02 19.05 16.24
N ARG A 82 -5.00 19.29 15.43
CA ARG A 82 -3.93 20.26 15.66
C ARG A 82 -4.27 21.69 15.16
N GLY A 83 -5.54 22.08 15.23
CA GLY A 83 -5.99 23.44 14.90
C GLY A 83 -6.31 23.69 13.42
N GLY A 84 -6.65 22.64 12.67
CA GLY A 84 -7.03 22.76 11.26
C GLY A 84 -5.83 22.87 10.32
N LEU A 85 -4.72 22.24 10.67
CA LEU A 85 -3.54 22.15 9.80
C LEU A 85 -3.88 21.41 8.51
N HIS A 86 -3.25 21.83 7.42
CA HIS A 86 -3.28 21.09 6.17
C HIS A 86 -2.73 19.65 6.38
N PRO A 87 -3.29 18.61 5.74
CA PRO A 87 -2.82 17.22 5.94
C PRO A 87 -1.32 17.02 5.68
N VAL A 88 -0.76 17.74 4.72
CA VAL A 88 0.69 17.76 4.44
C VAL A 88 1.48 18.29 5.63
N ASP A 89 1.03 19.38 6.26
CA ASP A 89 1.73 19.94 7.41
C ASP A 89 1.68 19.00 8.60
N ALA A 90 0.54 18.41 8.89
CA ALA A 90 0.42 17.38 9.93
C ALA A 90 1.34 16.17 9.67
N PHE A 91 1.45 15.73 8.41
CA PHE A 91 2.37 14.67 8.01
C PHE A 91 3.82 15.09 8.23
N LEU A 92 4.25 16.24 7.73
CA LEU A 92 5.63 16.72 7.86
C LEU A 92 6.02 16.97 9.32
N ASP A 93 5.12 17.51 10.13
CA ASP A 93 5.34 17.73 11.57
C ASP A 93 5.58 16.40 12.30
N LEU A 94 4.74 15.40 12.06
CA LEU A 94 4.91 14.07 12.65
C LEU A 94 6.19 13.36 12.17
N VAL A 95 6.59 13.58 10.91
CA VAL A 95 7.87 13.08 10.39
C VAL A 95 9.05 13.77 11.11
N LEU A 96 9.00 15.08 11.31
CA LEU A 96 10.02 15.82 12.02
C LEU A 96 10.10 15.45 13.52
N GLU A 97 8.93 15.21 14.14
CA GLU A 97 8.82 14.86 15.56
C GLU A 97 9.31 13.43 15.84
N HIS A 98 9.02 12.49 14.96
CA HIS A 98 9.16 11.06 15.26
C HIS A 98 10.01 10.27 14.25
N GLY A 99 10.39 10.85 13.13
CA GLY A 99 11.23 10.22 12.12
C GLY A 99 10.79 8.81 11.74
N ARG A 100 11.71 7.85 11.86
CA ARG A 100 11.45 6.44 11.52
C ARG A 100 10.56 5.69 12.50
N ALA A 101 10.29 6.24 13.68
CA ALA A 101 9.35 5.64 14.63
C ALA A 101 7.89 5.86 14.21
N LEU A 102 7.62 6.84 13.36
CA LEU A 102 6.32 7.03 12.73
C LEU A 102 6.13 5.97 11.64
N ARG A 103 5.09 5.16 11.77
CA ARG A 103 4.68 4.18 10.75
C ARG A 103 3.24 4.39 10.36
N TRP A 104 2.96 4.28 9.09
CA TRP A 104 1.64 4.48 8.55
C TRP A 104 1.37 3.55 7.36
N ARG A 105 0.12 3.41 7.01
CA ARG A 105 -0.34 2.61 5.87
C ARG A 105 -1.38 3.38 5.07
N THR A 106 -1.41 3.14 3.78
CA THR A 106 -2.47 3.57 2.88
C THR A 106 -2.74 2.50 1.84
N THR A 107 -3.89 2.56 1.21
CA THR A 107 -4.24 1.64 0.13
C THR A 107 -3.72 2.18 -1.19
N ILE A 108 -2.82 1.45 -1.83
CA ILE A 108 -2.26 1.82 -3.14
C ILE A 108 -3.21 1.41 -4.26
N SER A 109 -3.72 0.16 -4.20
CA SER A 109 -4.58 -0.41 -5.22
C SER A 109 -5.51 -1.49 -4.65
N ASN A 110 -6.41 -2.00 -5.49
CA ASN A 110 -7.31 -3.11 -5.12
C ASN A 110 -8.21 -2.83 -3.90
N HIS A 111 -8.58 -1.58 -3.68
CA HIS A 111 -9.42 -1.15 -2.57
C HIS A 111 -10.92 -1.29 -2.83
N ARG A 112 -11.33 -1.66 -4.05
CA ARG A 112 -12.74 -1.85 -4.45
C ARG A 112 -13.10 -3.33 -4.41
N PRO A 113 -13.77 -3.82 -3.35
CA PRO A 113 -14.00 -5.26 -3.14
C PRO A 113 -14.70 -5.94 -4.31
N GLU A 114 -15.73 -5.32 -4.88
CA GLU A 114 -16.50 -5.92 -5.99
C GLU A 114 -15.68 -6.00 -7.28
N VAL A 115 -14.82 -5.01 -7.55
CA VAL A 115 -13.89 -5.07 -8.68
C VAL A 115 -12.86 -6.17 -8.46
N LEU A 116 -12.32 -6.28 -7.26
CA LEU A 116 -11.37 -7.34 -6.91
C LEU A 116 -11.97 -8.74 -7.07
N LYS A 117 -13.20 -8.95 -6.61
CA LYS A 117 -13.95 -10.21 -6.83
C LYS A 117 -14.12 -10.53 -8.32
N LYS A 118 -14.43 -9.50 -9.14
CA LYS A 118 -14.56 -9.65 -10.59
C LYS A 118 -13.23 -10.07 -11.23
N LEU A 119 -12.14 -9.35 -10.90
CA LEU A 119 -10.79 -9.66 -11.40
C LEU A 119 -10.34 -11.07 -10.96
N ALA A 120 -10.60 -11.43 -9.71
CA ALA A 120 -10.27 -12.76 -9.19
C ALA A 120 -10.99 -13.91 -9.91
N ARG A 121 -12.17 -13.68 -10.49
CA ARG A 121 -12.91 -14.69 -11.28
C ARG A 121 -12.51 -14.76 -12.74
N ASP A 122 -11.91 -13.71 -13.27
CA ASP A 122 -11.62 -13.59 -14.69
C ASP A 122 -10.49 -14.55 -15.10
N PRO A 123 -10.74 -15.53 -15.97
CA PRO A 123 -9.72 -16.48 -16.42
C PRO A 123 -8.63 -15.83 -17.30
N GLY A 124 -8.89 -14.66 -17.86
CA GLY A 124 -7.92 -13.90 -18.65
C GLY A 124 -6.92 -13.12 -17.79
N ILE A 125 -7.14 -13.10 -16.48
CA ILE A 125 -6.28 -12.37 -15.53
C ILE A 125 -5.61 -13.37 -14.60
N GLN A 126 -4.28 -13.42 -14.58
CA GLN A 126 -3.55 -14.27 -13.66
C GLN A 126 -3.47 -13.62 -12.26
N MET A 127 -3.51 -14.48 -11.24
CA MET A 127 -3.24 -14.06 -9.87
C MET A 127 -1.72 -13.88 -9.73
N GLY A 128 -1.30 -12.62 -9.84
CA GLY A 128 0.09 -12.24 -10.03
C GLY A 128 0.99 -12.42 -8.80
N PHE A 129 2.06 -11.65 -8.75
CA PHE A 129 3.16 -11.81 -7.80
C PHE A 129 3.07 -10.84 -6.64
N SER A 130 3.91 -11.11 -5.64
CA SER A 130 3.93 -10.34 -4.38
C SER A 130 4.85 -9.13 -4.41
N ASP A 131 5.69 -8.93 -5.43
CA ASP A 131 6.79 -7.95 -5.44
C ASP A 131 7.74 -8.03 -4.22
N ALA A 132 7.71 -9.15 -3.52
CA ALA A 132 8.30 -9.31 -2.20
C ALA A 132 9.82 -9.07 -2.15
N GLY A 133 10.53 -9.29 -3.25
CA GLY A 133 11.98 -9.09 -3.32
C GLY A 133 12.39 -7.63 -3.44
N ALA A 134 11.54 -6.80 -4.05
CA ALA A 134 11.86 -5.41 -4.38
C ALA A 134 11.43 -4.40 -3.31
N HIS A 135 10.34 -4.67 -2.61
CA HIS A 135 9.65 -3.69 -1.77
C HIS A 135 9.49 -4.13 -0.31
N LEU A 136 10.55 -4.67 0.29
CA LEU A 136 10.54 -5.26 1.64
C LEU A 136 10.04 -4.34 2.76
N ARG A 137 10.21 -3.03 2.62
CA ARG A 137 9.87 -2.07 3.66
C ARG A 137 8.48 -1.47 3.51
N ASN A 138 8.00 -1.32 2.30
CA ASN A 138 6.79 -0.55 1.99
C ASN A 138 5.67 -1.37 1.37
N MET A 139 5.97 -2.47 0.69
CA MET A 139 4.96 -3.36 0.13
C MET A 139 5.33 -4.83 0.39
N ALA A 140 4.66 -5.45 1.35
CA ALA A 140 4.91 -6.85 1.70
C ALA A 140 3.65 -7.66 1.42
N PHE A 141 3.53 -8.19 0.20
CA PHE A 141 2.41 -9.02 -0.24
C PHE A 141 2.77 -10.51 -0.28
N TYR A 142 3.69 -10.96 0.58
CA TYR A 142 4.13 -12.36 0.68
C TYR A 142 2.99 -13.36 0.84
N ASN A 143 1.90 -12.94 1.44
CA ASN A 143 0.73 -13.75 1.71
C ASN A 143 -0.39 -13.57 0.67
N MET A 144 -0.09 -13.10 -0.53
CA MET A 144 -1.06 -12.82 -1.60
C MET A 144 -2.00 -14.00 -1.85
N GLY A 145 -1.47 -15.20 -2.03
CA GLY A 145 -2.27 -16.42 -2.24
C GLY A 145 -3.18 -16.72 -1.04
N LEU A 146 -2.65 -16.64 0.18
CA LEU A 146 -3.43 -16.84 1.40
C LEU A 146 -4.54 -15.78 1.56
N ARG A 147 -4.29 -14.55 1.11
CA ARG A 147 -5.30 -13.49 1.11
C ARG A 147 -6.45 -13.79 0.17
N LEU A 148 -6.19 -14.35 -1.02
CA LEU A 148 -7.25 -14.79 -1.91
C LEU A 148 -8.10 -15.88 -1.25
N LEU A 149 -7.48 -16.93 -0.70
CA LEU A 149 -8.19 -18.01 -0.01
C LEU A 149 -9.02 -17.49 1.17
N ARG A 150 -8.46 -16.58 1.96
CA ARG A 150 -9.18 -15.92 3.05
C ARG A 150 -10.39 -15.12 2.52
N HIS A 151 -10.22 -14.35 1.46
CA HIS A 151 -11.29 -13.56 0.85
C HIS A 151 -12.45 -14.44 0.37
N VAL A 152 -12.13 -15.58 -0.25
CA VAL A 152 -13.14 -16.55 -0.70
C VAL A 152 -13.90 -17.13 0.49
N ARG A 153 -13.19 -17.59 1.52
CA ARG A 153 -13.79 -18.13 2.73
C ARG A 153 -14.67 -17.10 3.44
N ASP A 154 -14.17 -15.88 3.64
CA ASP A 154 -14.90 -14.83 4.35
C ASP A 154 -16.16 -14.41 3.58
N ALA A 155 -16.12 -14.41 2.23
CA ALA A 155 -17.30 -14.16 1.39
C ALA A 155 -18.33 -15.29 1.48
N GLU A 156 -17.89 -16.55 1.55
CA GLU A 156 -18.77 -17.71 1.76
C GLU A 156 -19.47 -17.63 3.12
N LEU A 157 -18.71 -17.37 4.18
CA LEU A 157 -19.26 -17.20 5.54
C LEU A 157 -20.25 -16.03 5.64
N ALA A 158 -20.04 -14.97 4.87
CA ALA A 158 -20.92 -13.81 4.78
C ALA A 158 -22.15 -14.04 3.87
N GLY A 159 -22.30 -15.22 3.26
CA GLY A 159 -23.41 -15.52 2.35
C GLY A 159 -23.35 -14.80 0.99
N THR A 160 -22.17 -14.28 0.63
CA THR A 160 -21.91 -13.57 -0.65
C THR A 160 -20.76 -14.21 -1.42
N PRO A 161 -20.80 -15.54 -1.68
CA PRO A 161 -19.73 -16.25 -2.34
C PRO A 161 -19.53 -15.71 -3.77
N PHE A 162 -18.28 -15.61 -4.20
CA PHE A 162 -17.93 -15.19 -5.56
C PHE A 162 -17.14 -16.25 -6.35
N MET A 163 -16.54 -17.22 -5.67
CA MET A 163 -15.97 -18.45 -6.24
C MET A 163 -15.87 -19.51 -5.15
N THR A 164 -15.64 -20.77 -5.54
CA THR A 164 -15.40 -21.85 -4.59
C THR A 164 -13.95 -21.87 -4.14
N ILE A 165 -13.66 -22.49 -3.00
CA ILE A 165 -12.29 -22.62 -2.50
C ILE A 165 -11.41 -23.46 -3.42
N GLU A 166 -11.98 -24.50 -4.05
CA GLU A 166 -11.29 -25.35 -5.03
C GLU A 166 -10.88 -24.54 -6.25
N ARG A 167 -11.78 -23.67 -6.74
CA ARG A 167 -11.44 -22.77 -7.86
C ARG A 167 -10.32 -21.79 -7.46
N ALA A 168 -10.35 -21.25 -6.27
CA ALA A 168 -9.30 -20.35 -5.78
C ALA A 168 -7.95 -21.06 -5.67
N VAL A 169 -7.92 -22.28 -5.15
CA VAL A 169 -6.71 -23.12 -5.12
C VAL A 169 -6.20 -23.40 -6.52
N HIS A 170 -7.08 -23.80 -7.45
CA HIS A 170 -6.70 -24.06 -8.83
C HIS A 170 -6.09 -22.84 -9.51
N ARG A 171 -6.64 -21.62 -9.25
CA ARG A 171 -6.10 -20.37 -9.78
C ARG A 171 -4.68 -20.05 -9.28
N LEU A 172 -4.32 -20.52 -8.10
CA LEU A 172 -3.00 -20.32 -7.49
C LEU A 172 -2.01 -21.44 -7.84
N THR A 173 -2.44 -22.50 -8.47
CA THR A 173 -1.63 -23.72 -8.72
C THR A 173 -1.73 -24.19 -10.16
N GLY A 174 -2.67 -25.05 -10.48
CA GLY A 174 -2.81 -25.71 -11.80
C GLY A 174 -2.98 -24.73 -12.94
N GLU A 175 -3.78 -23.67 -12.76
CA GLU A 175 -3.99 -22.65 -13.79
C GLU A 175 -2.68 -21.91 -14.14
N LEU A 176 -1.83 -21.64 -13.14
CA LEU A 176 -0.51 -21.05 -13.37
C LEU A 176 0.44 -22.04 -14.05
N GLY A 177 0.40 -23.32 -13.64
CA GLY A 177 1.17 -24.40 -14.29
C GLY A 177 0.83 -24.51 -15.78
N ASP A 178 -0.45 -24.56 -16.11
CA ASP A 178 -0.93 -24.63 -17.49
C ASP A 178 -0.57 -23.38 -18.28
N TRP A 179 -0.73 -22.19 -17.69
CA TRP A 179 -0.41 -20.91 -18.32
C TRP A 179 1.08 -20.80 -18.68
N TYR A 180 1.95 -21.15 -17.76
CA TYR A 180 3.40 -21.11 -17.97
C TYR A 180 3.95 -22.36 -18.66
N ARG A 181 3.10 -23.36 -18.95
CA ARG A 181 3.49 -24.65 -19.57
C ARG A 181 4.58 -25.38 -18.77
N ILE A 182 4.45 -25.39 -17.46
CA ILE A 182 5.32 -26.12 -16.54
C ILE A 182 4.59 -27.33 -15.97
N ASP A 183 5.31 -28.41 -15.75
CA ASP A 183 4.74 -29.63 -15.15
C ASP A 183 4.67 -29.50 -13.62
N ALA A 184 3.79 -28.62 -13.18
CA ALA A 184 3.59 -28.30 -11.75
C ALA A 184 2.13 -27.85 -11.50
N GLY A 185 1.76 -27.79 -10.23
CA GLY A 185 0.46 -27.24 -9.79
C GLY A 185 -0.72 -28.21 -9.90
N HIS A 186 -0.51 -29.45 -10.35
CA HIS A 186 -1.53 -30.49 -10.44
C HIS A 186 -1.19 -31.70 -9.55
N LEU A 187 -2.21 -32.27 -8.92
CA LEU A 187 -2.11 -33.58 -8.25
C LEU A 187 -2.69 -34.64 -9.17
N ARG A 188 -1.84 -35.41 -9.88
CA ARG A 188 -2.21 -36.48 -10.78
C ARG A 188 -1.43 -37.74 -10.46
N LEU A 189 -2.02 -38.92 -10.66
CA LEU A 189 -1.30 -40.20 -10.54
C LEU A 189 -0.19 -40.24 -11.60
N GLY A 190 1.02 -40.58 -11.18
CA GLY A 190 2.18 -40.72 -12.07
C GLY A 190 2.95 -39.42 -12.39
N VAL A 191 2.50 -38.27 -11.89
CA VAL A 191 3.25 -37.01 -12.01
C VAL A 191 4.16 -36.81 -10.82
N ARG A 192 5.40 -36.36 -11.06
CA ARG A 192 6.35 -36.05 -9.98
C ARG A 192 5.81 -34.94 -9.08
N ARG A 193 5.95 -35.14 -7.78
CA ARG A 193 5.76 -34.06 -6.80
C ARG A 193 6.97 -33.12 -6.91
N SER A 194 6.77 -31.90 -7.35
CA SER A 194 7.76 -30.83 -7.27
C SER A 194 7.61 -30.09 -5.96
#